data_ffe11c29f396a7c1ba364bf2cdea5e69
#
_entry.id   ffe11c29f396a7c1ba364bf2cdea5e69
#
_cell.length_a   1.000
_cell.length_b   1.000
_cell.length_c   1.000
_cell.angle_alpha   90.00
_cell.angle_beta   90.00
_cell.angle_gamma   90.00
#
_symmetry.space_group_name_H-M   'P 1'
#
loop_
_entity.id
_entity.type
_entity.pdbx_description
1 polymer ?
#
loop_
_entity_poly.entity_id
_entity_poly.type
_entity_poly.pdbx_seq_one_letter_code
_entity_poly.pdbx_strand_id
1 'polypeptide(L)'
;MTTSTQPTRSDRSVLVADVARAAAFVAPYWPLTSFVAVNPLGGLQDRPFGDATALARRWFGARTHLSLDSYRAEHARGAISDTELDRSIRRRLPWVADAPVLEIGKVRFDAIDVVRWDLVHGPVDEPAGPTGSTLADALDDVVTAWCATYVDDAHVPWAMPDRSLGFYRAWRALAPRDRRLAGLIGRDGRERIASLPDDPVEMLDLALGGRGIGESDRVAAIRTYLLRTPGWAGFARWCDDWAPADREGVRLRMLDLAAVRAALDHVAPEQLELRETDASLESFTARIEAATSAFALAAPSDAEREAVAAVIGRVSADDRAAIWLAAHEVNFRARLLARLEAPRDGSKVAEDRTSPGRPDAQLIFCIDVRSEGFRRHLEALGNYETFGFAGFFGVPVRWRPLGSSIAEARCPVLVSPRHEIAELAVEDDHAYLAACSTSAGLHDAFYAAKGGIGSPFALAESAGWFAGPAAAARTLLPGRAVTSPGSDAGPTRWWKRRSSAPRTAPVIDADAGAALHSGLTLDERTLFAEAIVTTIGLADFAPIVVLCGHGSDTTNNPHASSLDCGACGGAPG
;
A
#
# COMPACT_ATOMS: atom_id res chain seq x y z
N MET A 1 21.17 14.02 38.95
CA MET A 1 19.93 14.83 39.01
C MET A 1 19.96 15.78 37.82
N THR A 2 19.49 15.34 36.67
CA THR A 2 19.29 16.19 35.49
C THR A 2 17.87 16.74 35.59
N THR A 3 17.75 18.04 35.85
CA THR A 3 16.49 18.77 35.85
C THR A 3 15.91 18.69 34.44
N SER A 4 14.92 17.84 34.25
CA SER A 4 14.07 17.84 33.03
C SER A 4 13.32 19.18 33.00
N THR A 5 13.81 20.11 32.20
CA THR A 5 13.10 21.35 31.88
C THR A 5 11.94 20.95 30.96
N GLN A 6 10.70 21.19 31.39
CA GLN A 6 9.53 20.99 30.52
C GLN A 6 9.71 21.80 29.23
N PRO A 7 9.41 21.23 28.05
CA PRO A 7 9.56 21.94 26.79
C PRO A 7 8.68 23.19 26.76
N THR A 8 9.25 24.26 26.24
CA THR A 8 8.51 25.52 26.09
C THR A 8 7.35 25.38 25.09
N ARG A 9 6.40 26.32 25.10
CA ARG A 9 5.29 26.30 24.12
C ARG A 9 5.78 26.34 22.67
N SER A 10 6.92 26.99 22.42
CA SER A 10 7.58 27.03 21.12
C SER A 10 8.12 25.65 20.72
N ASP A 11 8.81 24.98 21.64
CA ASP A 11 9.41 23.65 21.37
C ASP A 11 8.33 22.59 21.10
N ARG A 12 7.20 22.67 21.81
CA ARG A 12 6.05 21.77 21.59
C ARG A 12 5.46 21.93 20.18
N SER A 13 5.32 23.17 19.69
CA SER A 13 4.77 23.42 18.35
C SER A 13 5.73 22.93 17.26
N VAL A 14 7.02 23.03 17.47
CA VAL A 14 8.04 22.52 16.54
C VAL A 14 7.99 21.00 16.48
N LEU A 15 7.93 20.29 17.60
CA LEU A 15 7.83 18.83 17.62
C LEU A 15 6.55 18.32 16.95
N VAL A 16 5.41 18.97 17.17
CA VAL A 16 4.17 18.61 16.46
C VAL A 16 4.31 18.82 14.94
N ALA A 17 4.96 19.89 14.51
CA ALA A 17 5.28 20.11 13.10
C ALA A 17 6.25 19.06 12.54
N ASP A 18 7.23 18.61 13.35
CA ASP A 18 8.15 17.53 12.97
C ASP A 18 7.41 16.20 12.77
N VAL A 19 6.44 15.88 13.64
CA VAL A 19 5.56 14.71 13.46
C VAL A 19 4.78 14.83 12.16
N ALA A 20 4.18 15.97 11.86
CA ALA A 20 3.46 16.19 10.61
C ALA A 20 4.37 16.04 9.38
N ARG A 21 5.60 16.56 9.43
CA ARG A 21 6.60 16.38 8.37
C ARG A 21 7.01 14.92 8.20
N ALA A 22 7.21 14.20 9.29
CA ALA A 22 7.49 12.77 9.25
C ALA A 22 6.31 11.96 8.69
N ALA A 23 5.10 12.31 9.08
CA ALA A 23 3.87 11.69 8.59
C ALA A 23 3.63 11.89 7.10
N ALA A 24 4.15 12.97 6.48
CA ALA A 24 3.99 13.23 5.06
C ALA A 24 4.53 12.10 4.16
N PHE A 25 5.49 11.30 4.66
CA PHE A 25 6.03 10.14 3.96
C PHE A 25 5.26 8.84 4.21
N VAL A 26 4.25 8.86 5.05
CA VAL A 26 3.39 7.70 5.30
C VAL A 26 2.18 7.80 4.39
N ALA A 27 1.97 6.83 3.52
CA ALA A 27 0.77 6.81 2.69
C ALA A 27 -0.48 6.50 3.55
N PRO A 28 -1.61 7.19 3.35
CA PRO A 28 -2.84 6.97 4.11
C PRO A 28 -3.58 5.72 3.59
N TYR A 29 -3.17 4.52 4.02
CA TYR A 29 -3.72 3.24 3.55
C TYR A 29 -5.04 2.86 4.24
N TRP A 30 -6.04 3.71 4.15
CA TRP A 30 -7.34 3.43 4.74
C TRP A 30 -8.49 4.10 3.96
N PRO A 31 -9.67 3.48 3.85
CA PRO A 31 -9.98 2.09 4.26
C PRO A 31 -9.36 1.07 3.30
N LEU A 32 -9.02 -0.11 3.83
CA LEU A 32 -8.37 -1.18 3.03
C LEU A 32 -9.23 -1.64 1.85
N THR A 33 -10.54 -1.54 1.96
CA THR A 33 -11.48 -1.85 0.86
C THR A 33 -11.31 -0.94 -0.35
N SER A 34 -10.72 0.23 -0.17
CA SER A 34 -10.43 1.20 -1.25
C SER A 34 -9.00 1.07 -1.78
N PHE A 35 -8.16 0.25 -1.14
CA PHE A 35 -6.78 0.03 -1.54
C PHE A 35 -6.62 -1.34 -2.17
N VAL A 36 -6.60 -1.36 -3.48
CA VAL A 36 -6.41 -2.57 -4.28
C VAL A 36 -4.94 -2.94 -4.38
N ALA A 37 -4.06 -1.94 -4.39
CA ALA A 37 -2.61 -2.12 -4.40
C ALA A 37 -1.89 -1.01 -3.62
N VAL A 38 -0.80 -1.37 -2.95
CA VAL A 38 0.07 -0.43 -2.25
C VAL A 38 1.25 -0.08 -3.15
N ASN A 39 1.40 1.21 -3.48
CA ASN A 39 2.59 1.70 -4.15
C ASN A 39 3.71 1.92 -3.11
N PRO A 40 4.82 1.18 -3.16
CA PRO A 40 5.94 1.36 -2.22
C PRO A 40 6.62 2.74 -2.36
N LEU A 41 6.36 3.47 -3.44
CA LEU A 41 6.84 4.83 -3.66
C LEU A 41 5.82 5.90 -3.23
N GLY A 42 4.71 5.51 -2.61
CA GLY A 42 3.73 6.44 -2.07
C GLY A 42 4.36 7.41 -1.07
N GLY A 43 4.11 8.71 -1.23
CA GLY A 43 4.75 9.78 -0.44
C GLY A 43 6.14 10.20 -0.93
N LEU A 44 6.65 9.62 -2.03
CA LEU A 44 7.96 9.93 -2.62
C LEU A 44 7.85 10.47 -4.06
N GLN A 45 6.65 10.90 -4.46
CA GLN A 45 6.35 11.30 -5.85
C GLN A 45 7.17 12.48 -6.35
N ASP A 46 7.54 13.39 -5.45
CA ASP A 46 8.29 14.61 -5.78
C ASP A 46 9.80 14.39 -5.89
N ARG A 47 10.27 13.14 -5.77
CA ARG A 47 11.68 12.79 -5.83
C ARG A 47 12.05 12.13 -7.16
N PRO A 48 13.29 12.30 -7.62
CA PRO A 48 13.81 11.50 -8.72
C PRO A 48 13.63 10.01 -8.44
N PHE A 49 13.31 9.21 -9.45
CA PHE A 49 13.00 7.78 -9.29
C PHE A 49 14.10 7.00 -8.54
N GLY A 50 15.37 7.25 -8.86
CA GLY A 50 16.49 6.59 -8.18
C GLY A 50 16.54 6.88 -6.69
N ASP A 51 16.30 8.14 -6.29
CA ASP A 51 16.28 8.55 -4.88
C ASP A 51 15.06 7.97 -4.18
N ALA A 52 13.90 7.98 -4.84
CA ALA A 52 12.67 7.42 -4.31
C ALA A 52 12.80 5.91 -4.04
N THR A 53 13.38 5.15 -4.98
CA THR A 53 13.59 3.70 -4.83
C THR A 53 14.62 3.37 -3.76
N ALA A 54 15.71 4.14 -3.66
CA ALA A 54 16.71 3.97 -2.60
C ALA A 54 16.10 4.24 -1.21
N LEU A 55 15.29 5.29 -1.07
CA LEU A 55 14.58 5.60 0.16
C LEU A 55 13.53 4.56 0.51
N ALA A 56 12.73 4.11 -0.46
CA ALA A 56 11.72 3.06 -0.25
C ALA A 56 12.37 1.75 0.20
N ARG A 57 13.49 1.37 -0.39
CA ARG A 57 14.27 0.21 0.06
C ARG A 57 14.76 0.38 1.49
N ARG A 58 15.36 1.51 1.81
CA ARG A 58 15.91 1.80 3.14
C ARG A 58 14.82 1.85 4.22
N TRP A 59 13.67 2.46 3.93
CA TRP A 59 12.63 2.70 4.93
C TRP A 59 11.62 1.57 5.06
N PHE A 60 11.29 0.91 3.95
CA PHE A 60 10.21 -0.08 3.89
C PHE A 60 10.69 -1.47 3.51
N GLY A 61 11.98 -1.66 3.22
CA GLY A 61 12.46 -2.89 2.61
C GLY A 61 11.87 -3.15 1.22
N ALA A 62 11.38 -2.10 0.55
CA ALA A 62 10.69 -2.23 -0.72
C ALA A 62 11.64 -2.73 -1.82
N ARG A 63 11.19 -3.72 -2.57
CA ARG A 63 11.91 -4.25 -3.73
C ARG A 63 11.25 -3.69 -5.00
N THR A 64 11.86 -2.67 -5.59
CA THR A 64 11.36 -1.99 -6.80
C THR A 64 12.04 -2.47 -8.07
N HIS A 65 13.08 -3.30 -7.93
CA HIS A 65 13.81 -3.92 -9.03
C HIS A 65 13.67 -5.44 -8.94
N LEU A 66 13.86 -6.11 -10.06
CA LEU A 66 14.02 -7.57 -10.07
C LEU A 66 15.31 -7.94 -9.32
N SER A 67 15.42 -9.19 -8.86
CA SER A 67 16.68 -9.71 -8.31
C SER A 67 17.76 -9.74 -9.39
N LEU A 68 19.03 -9.65 -8.98
CA LEU A 68 20.15 -9.76 -9.91
C LEU A 68 20.11 -11.08 -10.68
N ASP A 69 19.72 -12.18 -10.03
CA ASP A 69 19.59 -13.48 -10.70
C ASP A 69 18.50 -13.48 -11.76
N SER A 70 17.40 -12.76 -11.55
CA SER A 70 16.35 -12.61 -12.57
C SER A 70 16.88 -11.85 -13.79
N TYR A 71 17.61 -10.74 -13.58
CA TYR A 71 18.23 -10.00 -14.69
C TYR A 71 19.28 -10.82 -15.43
N ARG A 72 20.11 -11.59 -14.72
CA ARG A 72 21.09 -12.51 -15.30
C ARG A 72 20.43 -13.58 -16.14
N ALA A 73 19.31 -14.13 -15.67
CA ALA A 73 18.52 -15.08 -16.44
C ALA A 73 17.96 -14.46 -17.73
N GLU A 74 17.52 -13.18 -17.69
CA GLU A 74 17.11 -12.44 -18.89
C GLU A 74 18.29 -12.21 -19.85
N HIS A 75 19.46 -11.87 -19.33
CA HIS A 75 20.69 -11.71 -20.10
C HIS A 75 21.11 -13.04 -20.77
N ALA A 76 21.13 -14.12 -20.02
CA ALA A 76 21.46 -15.45 -20.53
C ALA A 76 20.50 -15.95 -21.62
N ARG A 77 19.24 -15.49 -21.60
CA ARG A 77 18.25 -15.78 -22.65
C ARG A 77 18.33 -14.82 -23.85
N GLY A 78 19.25 -13.87 -23.83
CA GLY A 78 19.39 -12.87 -24.87
C GLY A 78 18.32 -11.76 -24.86
N ALA A 79 17.53 -11.67 -23.79
CA ALA A 79 16.58 -10.58 -23.63
C ALA A 79 17.26 -9.25 -23.25
N ILE A 80 18.48 -9.33 -22.74
CA ILE A 80 19.40 -8.20 -22.54
C ILE A 80 20.70 -8.55 -23.20
N SER A 81 21.21 -7.71 -24.10
CA SER A 81 22.50 -7.93 -24.76
C SER A 81 23.64 -7.20 -24.02
N ASP A 82 24.89 -7.65 -24.25
CA ASP A 82 26.09 -6.94 -23.74
C ASP A 82 26.14 -5.49 -24.21
N THR A 83 25.72 -5.22 -25.44
CA THR A 83 25.69 -3.86 -26.00
C THR A 83 24.74 -2.95 -25.23
N GLU A 84 23.56 -3.45 -24.83
CA GLU A 84 22.59 -2.70 -24.05
C GLU A 84 23.07 -2.50 -22.62
N LEU A 85 23.72 -3.51 -22.07
CA LEU A 85 24.32 -3.44 -20.74
C LEU A 85 25.45 -2.40 -20.71
N ASP A 86 26.37 -2.44 -21.67
CA ASP A 86 27.46 -1.47 -21.79
C ASP A 86 26.95 -0.04 -21.97
N ARG A 87 25.92 0.13 -22.78
CA ARG A 87 25.28 1.46 -22.96
C ARG A 87 24.69 1.96 -21.64
N SER A 88 24.06 1.09 -20.88
CA SER A 88 23.47 1.42 -19.58
C SER A 88 24.54 1.72 -18.53
N ILE A 89 25.66 0.98 -18.53
CA ILE A 89 26.83 1.25 -17.69
C ILE A 89 27.36 2.66 -18.00
N ARG A 90 27.67 2.96 -19.26
CA ARG A 90 28.23 4.27 -19.66
C ARG A 90 27.29 5.43 -19.29
N ARG A 91 25.99 5.21 -19.43
CA ARG A 91 24.99 6.23 -19.08
C ARG A 91 24.90 6.46 -17.57
N ARG A 92 24.95 5.40 -16.77
CA ARG A 92 24.81 5.49 -15.31
C ARG A 92 26.11 5.90 -14.63
N LEU A 93 27.22 5.42 -15.15
CA LEU A 93 28.56 5.61 -14.63
C LEU A 93 29.46 6.29 -15.70
N PRO A 94 29.27 7.60 -16.01
CA PRO A 94 30.03 8.28 -17.06
C PRO A 94 31.54 8.19 -16.85
N TRP A 95 31.99 8.11 -15.61
CA TRP A 95 33.39 8.03 -15.22
C TRP A 95 34.13 6.80 -15.77
N VAL A 96 33.41 5.73 -16.16
CA VAL A 96 34.06 4.53 -16.74
C VAL A 96 34.78 4.82 -18.06
N ALA A 97 34.37 5.87 -18.77
CA ALA A 97 35.00 6.27 -20.03
C ALA A 97 36.37 6.92 -19.83
N ASP A 98 36.56 7.61 -18.70
CA ASP A 98 37.79 8.35 -18.37
C ASP A 98 38.63 7.61 -17.30
N ALA A 99 38.23 6.42 -16.92
CA ALA A 99 38.95 5.63 -15.93
C ALA A 99 40.27 5.09 -16.51
N PRO A 100 41.35 5.04 -15.71
CA PRO A 100 42.59 4.45 -16.15
C PRO A 100 42.40 2.99 -16.53
N VAL A 101 43.12 2.55 -17.55
CA VAL A 101 43.17 1.14 -17.96
C VAL A 101 43.82 0.32 -16.85
N LEU A 102 43.19 -0.76 -16.46
CA LEU A 102 43.72 -1.70 -15.47
C LEU A 102 44.63 -2.72 -16.15
N GLU A 103 45.76 -3.00 -15.56
CA GLU A 103 46.66 -4.06 -15.99
C GLU A 103 46.64 -5.18 -14.93
N ILE A 104 46.10 -6.35 -15.31
CA ILE A 104 45.96 -7.50 -14.43
C ILE A 104 46.57 -8.72 -15.13
N GLY A 105 47.60 -9.31 -14.54
CA GLY A 105 48.27 -10.50 -15.12
C GLY A 105 48.83 -10.30 -16.53
N LYS A 106 49.25 -9.10 -16.92
CA LYS A 106 49.70 -8.70 -18.26
C LYS A 106 48.61 -8.49 -19.33
N VAL A 107 47.35 -8.52 -18.92
CA VAL A 107 46.19 -8.23 -19.74
C VAL A 107 45.67 -6.84 -19.37
N ARG A 108 45.27 -6.04 -20.35
CA ARG A 108 44.69 -4.72 -20.15
C ARG A 108 43.20 -4.80 -20.23
N PHE A 109 42.55 -4.22 -19.24
CA PHE A 109 41.09 -4.16 -19.11
C PHE A 109 40.62 -2.73 -18.95
N ASP A 110 39.52 -2.37 -19.58
CA ASP A 110 38.83 -1.14 -19.30
C ASP A 110 37.96 -1.26 -18.05
N ALA A 111 37.70 -0.16 -17.35
CA ALA A 111 36.84 -0.17 -16.17
C ALA A 111 35.43 -0.74 -16.47
N ILE A 112 34.93 -0.54 -17.69
CA ILE A 112 33.63 -1.09 -18.11
C ILE A 112 33.62 -2.62 -18.12
N ASP A 113 34.74 -3.28 -18.46
CA ASP A 113 34.83 -4.74 -18.47
C ASP A 113 34.71 -5.31 -17.06
N VAL A 114 35.34 -4.64 -16.09
CA VAL A 114 35.27 -5.01 -14.67
C VAL A 114 33.84 -4.83 -14.13
N VAL A 115 33.21 -3.70 -14.45
CA VAL A 115 31.82 -3.43 -14.04
C VAL A 115 30.86 -4.42 -14.68
N ARG A 116 30.99 -4.69 -15.97
CA ARG A 116 30.15 -5.67 -16.67
C ARG A 116 30.32 -7.07 -16.08
N TRP A 117 31.55 -7.47 -15.82
CA TRP A 117 31.82 -8.76 -15.18
C TRP A 117 31.15 -8.87 -13.79
N ASP A 118 31.29 -7.81 -12.96
CA ASP A 118 30.65 -7.76 -11.63
C ASP A 118 29.11 -7.84 -11.72
N LEU A 119 28.51 -7.19 -12.72
CA LEU A 119 27.07 -7.27 -12.94
C LEU A 119 26.63 -8.70 -13.32
N VAL A 120 27.35 -9.35 -14.22
CA VAL A 120 26.97 -10.65 -14.80
C VAL A 120 27.36 -11.80 -13.87
N HIS A 121 28.53 -11.76 -13.27
CA HIS A 121 29.14 -12.88 -12.55
C HIS A 121 29.44 -12.61 -11.06
N GLY A 122 29.47 -11.34 -10.65
CA GLY A 122 29.82 -10.97 -9.29
C GLY A 122 28.84 -11.52 -8.26
N PRO A 123 29.23 -11.63 -6.99
CA PRO A 123 28.35 -12.06 -5.92
C PRO A 123 27.06 -11.24 -5.86
N VAL A 124 25.97 -11.90 -5.46
CA VAL A 124 24.67 -11.28 -5.30
C VAL A 124 24.62 -10.63 -3.93
N ASP A 125 24.37 -9.30 -3.89
CA ASP A 125 24.07 -8.58 -2.67
C ASP A 125 22.60 -8.84 -2.29
N GLU A 126 22.26 -10.03 -1.85
CA GLU A 126 20.98 -10.19 -1.18
C GLU A 126 21.15 -9.69 0.25
N PRO A 127 20.38 -8.67 0.68
CA PRO A 127 20.26 -8.41 2.08
C PRO A 127 19.77 -9.72 2.72
N ALA A 128 20.54 -10.24 3.66
CA ALA A 128 20.10 -11.38 4.44
C ALA A 128 18.68 -11.08 4.92
N GLY A 129 17.71 -11.88 4.49
CA GLY A 129 16.35 -11.74 4.99
C GLY A 129 16.39 -11.77 6.50
N PRO A 130 15.42 -11.16 7.22
CA PRO A 130 15.45 -11.10 8.67
C PRO A 130 15.63 -12.52 9.21
N THR A 131 16.84 -12.79 9.71
CA THR A 131 17.17 -14.08 10.32
C THR A 131 16.63 -14.06 11.75
N GLY A 132 15.37 -14.43 11.91
CA GLY A 132 14.70 -14.51 13.21
C GLY A 132 13.97 -13.23 13.63
N SER A 133 12.99 -13.38 14.50
CA SER A 133 12.28 -12.26 15.13
C SER A 133 13.22 -11.55 16.11
N THR A 134 13.48 -10.28 15.90
CA THR A 134 14.23 -9.44 16.83
C THR A 134 13.33 -8.99 18.00
N LEU A 135 13.91 -8.50 19.10
CA LEU A 135 13.09 -7.88 20.16
C LEU A 135 12.32 -6.66 19.63
N ALA A 136 12.87 -5.93 18.67
CA ALA A 136 12.19 -4.83 18.02
C ALA A 136 10.91 -5.30 17.29
N ASP A 137 10.96 -6.43 16.60
CA ASP A 137 9.79 -7.02 15.91
C ASP A 137 8.75 -7.52 16.92
N ALA A 138 9.20 -8.15 18.01
CA ALA A 138 8.29 -8.56 19.07
C ALA A 138 7.59 -7.37 19.77
N LEU A 139 8.29 -6.24 19.93
CA LEU A 139 7.71 -5.00 20.43
C LEU A 139 6.71 -4.39 19.41
N ASP A 140 6.98 -4.49 18.12
CA ASP A 140 6.06 -4.04 17.06
C ASP A 140 4.77 -4.85 17.06
N ASP A 141 4.85 -6.17 17.28
CA ASP A 141 3.67 -7.03 17.46
C ASP A 141 2.83 -6.61 18.66
N VAL A 142 3.48 -6.23 19.77
CA VAL A 142 2.78 -5.71 20.96
C VAL A 142 2.10 -4.38 20.64
N VAL A 143 2.78 -3.45 19.95
CA VAL A 143 2.18 -2.16 19.54
C VAL A 143 0.99 -2.40 18.62
N THR A 144 1.12 -3.29 17.65
CA THR A 144 0.04 -3.67 16.72
C THR A 144 -1.20 -4.17 17.47
N ALA A 145 -1.02 -5.05 18.46
CA ALA A 145 -2.11 -5.55 19.27
C ALA A 145 -2.78 -4.44 20.13
N TRP A 146 -1.99 -3.49 20.64
CA TRP A 146 -2.52 -2.34 21.37
C TRP A 146 -3.27 -1.36 20.47
N CYS A 147 -2.77 -1.10 19.25
CA CYS A 147 -3.50 -0.32 18.25
C CYS A 147 -4.85 -0.94 17.91
N ALA A 148 -4.87 -2.27 17.67
CA ALA A 148 -6.11 -3.00 17.41
C ALA A 148 -7.10 -2.87 18.56
N THR A 149 -6.64 -3.09 19.81
CA THR A 149 -7.48 -2.98 21.01
C THR A 149 -8.02 -1.56 21.21
N TYR A 150 -7.21 -0.54 20.91
CA TYR A 150 -7.60 0.85 21.05
C TYR A 150 -8.68 1.26 20.05
N VAL A 151 -8.60 0.77 18.81
CA VAL A 151 -9.50 1.16 17.72
C VAL A 151 -10.78 0.33 17.69
N ASP A 152 -10.76 -0.87 18.28
CA ASP A 152 -11.90 -1.79 18.24
C ASP A 152 -13.06 -1.28 19.10
N ASP A 153 -14.19 -1.02 18.46
CA ASP A 153 -15.41 -0.52 19.10
C ASP A 153 -16.46 -1.61 19.32
N ALA A 154 -16.39 -2.73 18.59
CA ALA A 154 -17.51 -3.65 18.49
C ALA A 154 -17.17 -5.11 18.87
N HIS A 155 -15.91 -5.50 18.83
CA HIS A 155 -15.51 -6.92 18.88
C HIS A 155 -14.84 -7.33 20.20
N VAL A 156 -14.50 -6.37 21.06
CA VAL A 156 -13.94 -6.64 22.37
C VAL A 156 -15.02 -6.61 23.45
N PRO A 157 -14.99 -7.54 24.43
CA PRO A 157 -15.98 -7.58 25.50
C PRO A 157 -15.99 -6.35 26.41
N TRP A 158 -14.96 -5.53 26.35
CA TRP A 158 -14.82 -4.30 27.13
C TRP A 158 -14.00 -3.28 26.36
N ALA A 159 -14.42 -2.03 26.40
CA ALA A 159 -13.67 -0.94 25.80
C ALA A 159 -12.37 -0.67 26.59
N MET A 160 -11.30 -0.35 25.88
CA MET A 160 -10.05 0.05 26.53
C MET A 160 -10.29 1.27 27.43
N PRO A 161 -9.94 1.24 28.73
CA PRO A 161 -10.06 2.39 29.60
C PRO A 161 -9.31 3.62 29.10
N ASP A 162 -9.79 4.79 29.45
CA ASP A 162 -9.15 6.08 29.14
C ASP A 162 -8.95 6.41 27.64
N ARG A 163 -9.67 5.73 26.75
CA ARG A 163 -9.60 5.95 25.29
C ARG A 163 -9.82 7.41 24.88
N SER A 164 -10.67 8.12 25.61
CA SER A 164 -10.96 9.55 25.36
C SER A 164 -9.75 10.47 25.57
N LEU A 165 -8.73 10.00 26.30
CA LEU A 165 -7.49 10.74 26.55
C LEU A 165 -6.44 10.62 25.41
N GLY A 166 -6.70 9.78 24.41
CA GLY A 166 -5.78 9.47 23.33
C GLY A 166 -5.02 8.16 23.54
N PHE A 167 -4.45 7.60 22.44
CA PHE A 167 -3.83 6.27 22.44
C PHE A 167 -2.63 6.19 23.36
N TYR A 168 -1.74 7.18 23.34
CA TYR A 168 -0.54 7.16 24.16
C TYR A 168 -0.88 7.09 25.66
N ARG A 169 -1.79 7.92 26.14
CA ARG A 169 -2.17 7.97 27.57
C ARG A 169 -2.86 6.69 28.00
N ALA A 170 -3.81 6.22 27.20
CA ALA A 170 -4.52 4.98 27.48
C ALA A 170 -3.56 3.77 27.51
N TRP A 171 -2.63 3.69 26.55
CA TRP A 171 -1.59 2.68 26.52
C TRP A 171 -0.68 2.76 27.76
N ARG A 172 -0.15 3.94 28.07
CA ARG A 172 0.77 4.15 29.21
C ARG A 172 0.16 3.72 30.55
N ALA A 173 -1.13 3.96 30.74
CA ALA A 173 -1.84 3.57 31.96
C ALA A 173 -1.92 2.04 32.13
N LEU A 174 -2.00 1.28 31.05
CA LEU A 174 -2.21 -0.16 31.04
C LEU A 174 -0.95 -0.98 30.75
N ALA A 175 -0.02 -0.46 29.95
CA ALA A 175 1.18 -1.15 29.51
C ALA A 175 2.03 -1.75 30.65
N PRO A 176 2.18 -1.14 31.84
CA PRO A 176 2.87 -1.76 32.96
C PRO A 176 2.26 -3.09 33.45
N ARG A 177 1.00 -3.37 33.08
CA ARG A 177 0.29 -4.62 33.43
C ARG A 177 0.30 -5.65 32.31
N ASP A 178 0.77 -5.29 31.11
CA ASP A 178 0.87 -6.24 29.98
C ASP A 178 1.95 -7.28 30.23
N ARG A 179 1.54 -8.54 30.34
CA ARG A 179 2.45 -9.67 30.59
C ARG A 179 3.39 -9.94 29.41
N ARG A 180 2.92 -9.69 28.17
CA ARG A 180 3.74 -9.87 26.97
C ARG A 180 4.88 -8.86 26.97
N LEU A 181 4.52 -7.60 27.20
CA LEU A 181 5.50 -6.52 27.29
C LEU A 181 6.49 -6.77 28.47
N ALA A 182 5.96 -7.21 29.62
CA ALA A 182 6.81 -7.56 30.75
C ALA A 182 7.80 -8.70 30.47
N GLY A 183 7.42 -9.65 29.63
CA GLY A 183 8.32 -10.73 29.18
C GLY A 183 9.44 -10.25 28.27
N LEU A 184 9.21 -9.17 27.52
CA LEU A 184 10.18 -8.61 26.58
C LEU A 184 11.18 -7.62 27.25
N ILE A 185 10.69 -6.74 28.12
CA ILE A 185 11.49 -5.64 28.70
C ILE A 185 11.83 -5.83 30.19
N GLY A 186 11.38 -6.93 30.80
CA GLY A 186 11.63 -7.23 32.20
C GLY A 186 10.81 -6.38 33.18
N ARG A 187 11.02 -6.62 34.48
CA ARG A 187 10.30 -5.89 35.55
C ARG A 187 10.69 -4.41 35.60
N ASP A 188 11.98 -4.12 35.50
CA ASP A 188 12.51 -2.75 35.53
C ASP A 188 11.99 -1.92 34.36
N GLY A 189 11.77 -2.55 33.19
CA GLY A 189 11.14 -1.91 32.03
C GLY A 189 9.70 -1.48 32.32
N ARG A 190 8.94 -2.27 33.09
CA ARG A 190 7.57 -1.92 33.51
C ARG A 190 7.54 -0.69 34.41
N GLU A 191 8.46 -0.62 35.37
CA GLU A 191 8.58 0.52 36.27
C GLU A 191 9.00 1.78 35.51
N ARG A 192 9.91 1.63 34.54
CA ARG A 192 10.28 2.73 33.64
C ARG A 192 9.10 3.24 32.82
N ILE A 193 8.25 2.36 32.25
CA ILE A 193 7.03 2.79 31.54
C ILE A 193 6.10 3.56 32.47
N ALA A 194 5.90 3.11 33.70
CA ALA A 194 5.03 3.78 34.68
C ALA A 194 5.54 5.20 35.04
N SER A 195 6.84 5.45 34.92
CA SER A 195 7.48 6.74 35.21
C SER A 195 7.54 7.70 34.01
N LEU A 196 7.14 7.27 32.81
CA LEU A 196 7.17 8.11 31.61
C LEU A 196 6.23 9.33 31.72
N PRO A 197 6.49 10.42 30.99
CA PRO A 197 5.59 11.57 30.92
C PRO A 197 4.18 11.17 30.46
N ASP A 198 3.17 11.90 30.92
CA ASP A 198 1.77 11.70 30.51
C ASP A 198 1.48 12.29 29.13
N ASP A 199 2.24 13.28 28.72
CA ASP A 199 2.05 14.01 27.48
C ASP A 199 2.87 13.40 26.35
N PRO A 200 2.26 13.08 25.19
CA PRO A 200 2.94 12.44 24.07
C PRO A 200 4.06 13.31 23.48
N VAL A 201 3.98 14.63 23.54
CA VAL A 201 5.01 15.54 23.05
C VAL A 201 6.22 15.51 23.98
N GLU A 202 5.98 15.54 25.31
CA GLU A 202 7.04 15.41 26.31
C GLU A 202 7.75 14.06 26.21
N MET A 203 7.00 13.00 25.90
CA MET A 203 7.58 11.67 25.68
C MET A 203 8.50 11.64 24.47
N LEU A 204 8.08 12.24 23.36
CA LEU A 204 8.92 12.35 22.18
C LEU A 204 10.20 13.15 22.45
N ASP A 205 10.09 14.27 23.12
CA ASP A 205 11.23 15.11 23.49
C ASP A 205 12.21 14.35 24.37
N LEU A 206 11.70 13.66 25.39
CA LEU A 206 12.50 12.81 26.28
C LEU A 206 13.26 11.71 25.50
N ALA A 207 12.59 11.02 24.59
CA ALA A 207 13.20 9.93 23.82
C ALA A 207 14.28 10.44 22.84
N LEU A 208 13.99 11.51 22.12
CA LEU A 208 14.91 12.11 21.15
C LEU A 208 16.13 12.70 21.87
N GLY A 209 15.91 13.42 22.98
CA GLY A 209 16.98 13.97 23.81
C GLY A 209 17.85 12.89 24.44
N GLY A 210 17.24 11.81 24.94
CA GLY A 210 17.94 10.66 25.51
C GLY A 210 18.89 9.94 24.53
N ARG A 211 18.59 10.04 23.21
CA ARG A 211 19.44 9.54 22.13
C ARG A 211 20.41 10.59 21.55
N GLY A 212 20.38 11.81 22.03
CA GLY A 212 21.20 12.90 21.49
C GLY A 212 20.81 13.31 20.06
N ILE A 213 19.56 13.08 19.66
CA ILE A 213 19.08 13.43 18.31
C ILE A 213 18.83 14.93 18.23
N GLY A 214 19.62 15.62 17.41
CA GLY A 214 19.51 17.06 17.17
C GLY A 214 18.32 17.43 16.28
N GLU A 215 18.05 18.74 16.18
CA GLU A 215 16.91 19.26 15.41
C GLU A 215 16.88 18.81 13.94
N SER A 216 18.06 18.73 13.29
CA SER A 216 18.19 18.30 11.90
C SER A 216 17.72 16.87 11.66
N ASP A 217 17.81 15.99 12.66
CA ASP A 217 17.57 14.56 12.54
C ASP A 217 16.24 14.11 13.15
N ARG A 218 15.53 15.01 13.84
CA ARG A 218 14.23 14.72 14.50
C ARG A 218 13.21 14.12 13.57
N VAL A 219 13.02 14.72 12.39
CA VAL A 219 12.03 14.23 11.40
C VAL A 219 12.38 12.83 10.91
N ALA A 220 13.67 12.53 10.73
CA ALA A 220 14.12 11.22 10.31
C ALA A 220 13.89 10.16 11.42
N ALA A 221 14.18 10.51 12.67
CA ALA A 221 13.96 9.63 13.81
C ALA A 221 12.47 9.35 14.05
N ILE A 222 11.62 10.39 14.04
CA ILE A 222 10.16 10.24 14.19
C ILE A 222 9.59 9.39 13.06
N ARG A 223 10.03 9.60 11.83
CA ARG A 223 9.66 8.77 10.68
C ARG A 223 10.02 7.30 10.92
N THR A 224 11.19 7.03 11.46
CA THR A 224 11.61 5.67 11.80
C THR A 224 10.65 5.02 12.80
N TYR A 225 10.23 5.73 13.83
CA TYR A 225 9.23 5.23 14.78
C TYR A 225 7.91 4.87 14.09
N LEU A 226 7.42 5.73 13.20
CA LEU A 226 6.16 5.53 12.47
C LEU A 226 6.25 4.34 11.49
N LEU A 227 7.38 4.19 10.82
CA LEU A 227 7.57 3.17 9.79
C LEU A 227 7.81 1.75 10.35
N ARG A 228 7.99 1.59 11.65
CA ARG A 228 8.01 0.27 12.29
C ARG A 228 6.67 -0.45 12.20
N THR A 229 5.56 0.29 12.16
CA THR A 229 4.20 -0.25 12.01
C THR A 229 3.48 0.48 10.87
N PRO A 230 3.91 0.30 9.59
CA PRO A 230 3.48 1.16 8.48
C PRO A 230 1.98 1.10 8.20
N GLY A 231 1.34 -0.05 8.40
CA GLY A 231 -0.12 -0.19 8.26
C GLY A 231 -0.89 0.64 9.28
N TRP A 232 -0.47 0.62 10.55
CA TRP A 232 -1.07 1.43 11.59
C TRP A 232 -0.75 2.91 11.45
N ALA A 233 0.45 3.26 11.00
CA ALA A 233 0.80 4.62 10.67
C ALA A 233 -0.07 5.16 9.53
N GLY A 234 -0.32 4.35 8.48
CA GLY A 234 -1.23 4.71 7.40
C GLY A 234 -2.67 4.94 7.87
N PHE A 235 -3.17 4.11 8.78
CA PHE A 235 -4.47 4.31 9.41
C PHE A 235 -4.51 5.56 10.28
N ALA A 236 -3.49 5.79 11.12
CA ALA A 236 -3.39 6.98 11.96
C ALA A 236 -3.36 8.26 11.11
N ARG A 237 -2.61 8.25 10.01
CA ARG A 237 -2.60 9.37 9.06
C ARG A 237 -3.97 9.62 8.46
N TRP A 238 -4.67 8.57 8.03
CA TRP A 238 -6.03 8.70 7.55
C TRP A 238 -6.96 9.31 8.63
N CYS A 239 -6.82 8.89 9.90
CA CYS A 239 -7.58 9.47 10.99
C CYS A 239 -7.30 10.96 11.19
N ASP A 240 -6.06 11.40 11.01
CA ASP A 240 -5.68 12.80 11.18
C ASP A 240 -6.14 13.66 9.99
N ASP A 241 -5.99 13.18 8.74
CA ASP A 241 -6.19 13.97 7.52
C ASP A 241 -7.62 13.87 6.96
N TRP A 242 -8.30 12.73 7.12
CA TRP A 242 -9.49 12.38 6.32
C TRP A 242 -10.70 11.93 7.15
N ALA A 243 -10.52 11.54 8.42
CA ALA A 243 -11.67 11.09 9.20
C ALA A 243 -12.62 12.26 9.43
N PRO A 244 -13.94 12.10 9.17
CA PRO A 244 -14.92 13.13 9.40
C PRO A 244 -14.82 13.65 10.84
N ALA A 245 -14.99 14.98 11.01
CA ALA A 245 -14.86 15.62 12.32
C ALA A 245 -15.95 15.16 13.30
N ASP A 246 -17.09 14.75 12.76
CA ASP A 246 -18.28 14.27 13.44
C ASP A 246 -18.27 12.75 13.70
N ARG A 247 -17.23 12.06 13.30
CA ARG A 247 -17.09 10.63 13.61
C ARG A 247 -16.96 10.46 15.11
N GLU A 248 -18.03 10.09 15.75
CA GLU A 248 -18.02 9.57 17.11
C GLU A 248 -17.20 8.29 17.12
N GLY A 249 -16.03 8.34 17.73
CA GLY A 249 -15.18 7.18 17.80
C GLY A 249 -13.74 7.54 18.11
N VAL A 250 -12.99 6.52 18.41
CA VAL A 250 -11.61 6.63 18.82
C VAL A 250 -10.71 6.91 17.61
N ARG A 251 -9.93 7.99 17.69
CA ARG A 251 -8.98 8.38 16.65
C ARG A 251 -7.57 7.97 17.06
N LEU A 252 -6.96 7.06 16.33
CA LEU A 252 -5.53 6.82 16.44
C LEU A 252 -4.79 7.98 15.76
N ARG A 253 -4.03 8.76 16.52
CA ARG A 253 -3.27 9.91 16.00
C ARG A 253 -1.82 9.54 15.74
N MET A 254 -1.22 10.15 14.71
CA MET A 254 0.19 9.97 14.38
C MET A 254 1.11 10.33 15.56
N LEU A 255 0.81 11.40 16.27
CA LEU A 255 1.55 11.82 17.45
C LEU A 255 1.55 10.74 18.55
N ASP A 256 0.38 10.17 18.85
CA ASP A 256 0.26 9.14 19.87
C ASP A 256 1.01 7.85 19.49
N LEU A 257 0.91 7.44 18.22
CA LEU A 257 1.62 6.27 17.71
C LEU A 257 3.14 6.47 17.79
N ALA A 258 3.63 7.63 17.36
CA ALA A 258 5.04 7.99 17.47
C ALA A 258 5.52 7.99 18.92
N ALA A 259 4.71 8.54 19.83
CA ALA A 259 5.05 8.59 21.27
C ALA A 259 5.11 7.20 21.91
N VAL A 260 4.20 6.26 21.56
CA VAL A 260 4.26 4.87 22.04
C VAL A 260 5.55 4.19 21.56
N ARG A 261 5.92 4.34 20.29
CA ARG A 261 7.17 3.78 19.76
C ARG A 261 8.40 4.41 20.40
N ALA A 262 8.42 5.74 20.56
CA ALA A 262 9.48 6.46 21.24
C ALA A 262 9.63 6.03 22.72
N ALA A 263 8.52 5.79 23.41
CA ALA A 263 8.53 5.28 24.78
C ALA A 263 9.17 3.90 24.88
N LEU A 264 8.85 2.99 23.98
CA LEU A 264 9.45 1.66 23.94
C LEU A 264 10.94 1.71 23.59
N ASP A 265 11.33 2.59 22.68
CA ASP A 265 12.72 2.83 22.34
C ASP A 265 13.51 3.42 23.54
N HIS A 266 12.91 4.36 24.26
CA HIS A 266 13.52 4.93 25.47
C HIS A 266 13.70 3.90 26.59
N VAL A 267 12.75 2.98 26.73
CA VAL A 267 12.77 1.92 27.75
C VAL A 267 13.68 0.75 27.35
N ALA A 268 13.89 0.50 26.06
CA ALA A 268 14.71 -0.58 25.52
C ALA A 268 15.63 -0.07 24.39
N PRO A 269 16.62 0.79 24.69
CA PRO A 269 17.37 1.54 23.68
C PRO A 269 18.29 0.69 22.79
N GLU A 270 18.68 -0.49 23.22
CA GLU A 270 19.63 -1.38 22.50
C GLU A 270 19.02 -2.02 21.25
N GLN A 271 17.74 -1.78 20.97
CA GLN A 271 16.95 -2.60 20.04
C GLN A 271 16.50 -1.89 18.76
N LEU A 272 16.60 -0.56 18.71
CA LEU A 272 16.14 0.25 17.57
C LEU A 272 17.28 0.83 16.73
N GLU A 273 18.45 0.19 16.75
CA GLU A 273 19.41 0.48 15.71
C GLU A 273 18.76 0.09 14.37
N LEU A 274 18.56 1.10 13.51
CA LEU A 274 18.45 0.88 12.08
C LEU A 274 19.74 0.18 11.69
N ARG A 275 19.75 -1.14 11.66
CA ARG A 275 20.84 -1.86 11.05
C ARG A 275 20.86 -1.46 9.58
N GLU A 276 21.66 -0.48 9.24
CA GLU A 276 22.39 -0.53 7.98
C GLU A 276 23.26 -1.78 8.16
N THR A 277 22.78 -2.86 7.63
CA THR A 277 23.45 -4.15 7.78
C THR A 277 24.86 -4.01 7.26
N ASP A 278 25.86 -4.40 8.05
CA ASP A 278 27.27 -4.60 7.64
C ASP A 278 27.41 -5.58 6.45
N ALA A 279 26.31 -6.19 6.01
CA ALA A 279 26.19 -6.95 4.77
C ALA A 279 26.76 -6.21 3.54
N SER A 280 26.83 -4.88 3.57
CA SER A 280 27.43 -4.10 2.49
C SER A 280 28.95 -4.27 2.40
N LEU A 281 29.66 -4.37 3.52
CA LEU A 281 31.12 -4.44 3.55
C LEU A 281 31.62 -5.84 3.19
N GLU A 282 31.00 -6.88 3.76
CA GLU A 282 31.34 -8.28 3.43
C GLU A 282 31.08 -8.59 1.95
N SER A 283 29.94 -8.14 1.43
CA SER A 283 29.59 -8.27 0.03
C SER A 283 30.55 -7.51 -0.88
N PHE A 284 30.96 -6.32 -0.50
CA PHE A 284 31.93 -5.52 -1.24
C PHE A 284 33.29 -6.22 -1.36
N THR A 285 33.81 -6.76 -0.26
CA THR A 285 35.06 -7.53 -0.25
C THR A 285 34.94 -8.78 -1.13
N ALA A 286 33.87 -9.52 -1.02
CA ALA A 286 33.62 -10.70 -1.85
C ALA A 286 33.56 -10.38 -3.36
N ARG A 287 32.98 -9.24 -3.75
CA ARG A 287 32.94 -8.77 -5.14
C ARG A 287 34.34 -8.46 -5.68
N ILE A 288 35.17 -7.79 -4.88
CA ILE A 288 36.56 -7.48 -5.25
C ILE A 288 37.35 -8.76 -5.46
N GLU A 289 37.30 -9.68 -4.51
CA GLU A 289 38.02 -10.95 -4.58
C GLU A 289 37.59 -11.79 -5.77
N ALA A 290 36.28 -11.90 -6.01
CA ALA A 290 35.74 -12.66 -7.12
C ALA A 290 36.17 -12.06 -8.48
N ALA A 291 36.05 -10.74 -8.65
CA ALA A 291 36.47 -10.05 -9.87
C ALA A 291 37.98 -10.15 -10.08
N THR A 292 38.79 -9.90 -9.06
CA THR A 292 40.25 -9.98 -9.17
C THR A 292 40.70 -11.37 -9.55
N SER A 293 40.09 -12.40 -8.94
CA SER A 293 40.42 -13.80 -9.27
C SER A 293 40.00 -14.20 -10.68
N ALA A 294 38.94 -13.62 -11.23
CA ALA A 294 38.45 -13.92 -12.57
C ALA A 294 39.35 -13.32 -13.67
N PHE A 295 39.92 -12.15 -13.41
CA PHE A 295 40.80 -11.47 -14.36
C PHE A 295 42.27 -11.87 -14.21
N ALA A 296 42.69 -12.37 -13.06
CA ALA A 296 44.07 -12.75 -12.79
C ALA A 296 44.40 -14.12 -13.40
N LEU A 297 45.56 -14.23 -14.07
CA LEU A 297 46.07 -15.50 -14.61
C LEU A 297 46.84 -16.33 -13.57
N ALA A 298 47.18 -15.72 -12.44
CA ALA A 298 47.88 -16.30 -11.29
C ALA A 298 47.35 -15.68 -10.01
N ALA A 299 47.90 -16.02 -8.84
CA ALA A 299 47.50 -15.35 -7.60
C ALA A 299 47.67 -13.83 -7.71
N PRO A 300 46.59 -13.05 -7.52
CA PRO A 300 46.61 -11.62 -7.74
C PRO A 300 47.48 -10.91 -6.69
N SER A 301 48.20 -9.90 -7.14
CA SER A 301 48.98 -9.00 -6.29
C SER A 301 48.05 -8.01 -5.54
N ASP A 302 48.58 -7.39 -4.48
CA ASP A 302 47.81 -6.38 -3.73
C ASP A 302 47.50 -5.15 -4.61
N ALA A 303 48.42 -4.76 -5.51
CA ALA A 303 48.20 -3.66 -6.46
C ALA A 303 47.05 -3.97 -7.44
N GLU A 304 46.92 -5.22 -7.91
CA GLU A 304 45.82 -5.62 -8.78
C GLU A 304 44.48 -5.64 -8.03
N ARG A 305 44.47 -6.09 -6.76
CA ARG A 305 43.29 -6.00 -5.90
C ARG A 305 42.87 -4.55 -5.66
N GLU A 306 43.84 -3.67 -5.39
CA GLU A 306 43.56 -2.25 -5.18
C GLU A 306 42.99 -1.58 -6.44
N ALA A 307 43.51 -1.92 -7.63
CA ALA A 307 43.03 -1.42 -8.90
C ALA A 307 41.56 -1.86 -9.17
N VAL A 308 41.24 -3.12 -8.92
CA VAL A 308 39.84 -3.63 -9.04
C VAL A 308 38.94 -3.00 -7.99
N ALA A 309 39.42 -2.85 -6.75
CA ALA A 309 38.69 -2.21 -5.67
C ALA A 309 38.33 -0.75 -5.99
N ALA A 310 39.25 -0.02 -6.64
CA ALA A 310 39.01 1.35 -7.08
C ALA A 310 37.86 1.47 -8.11
N VAL A 311 37.62 0.44 -8.91
CA VAL A 311 36.50 0.38 -9.85
C VAL A 311 35.22 -0.08 -9.15
N ILE A 312 35.24 -1.24 -8.50
CA ILE A 312 34.05 -1.84 -7.86
C ILE A 312 33.53 -0.96 -6.72
N GLY A 313 34.42 -0.29 -5.96
CA GLY A 313 34.05 0.60 -4.88
C GLY A 313 33.23 1.83 -5.29
N ARG A 314 33.25 2.16 -6.57
CA ARG A 314 32.44 3.26 -7.12
C ARG A 314 31.07 2.81 -7.65
N VAL A 315 30.75 1.51 -7.54
CA VAL A 315 29.51 0.92 -8.06
C VAL A 315 28.68 0.42 -6.88
N SER A 316 27.70 1.20 -6.49
CA SER A 316 26.77 0.85 -5.42
C SER A 316 25.79 -0.26 -5.83
N ALA A 317 25.12 -0.87 -4.86
CA ALA A 317 24.04 -1.82 -5.13
C ALA A 317 22.88 -1.15 -5.91
N ASP A 318 22.61 0.12 -5.66
CA ASP A 318 21.60 0.88 -6.41
C ASP A 318 22.02 1.11 -7.86
N ASP A 319 23.32 1.37 -8.11
CA ASP A 319 23.82 1.50 -9.47
C ASP A 319 23.69 0.19 -10.24
N ARG A 320 24.02 -0.94 -9.62
CA ARG A 320 23.87 -2.28 -10.22
C ARG A 320 22.41 -2.54 -10.63
N ALA A 321 21.48 -2.32 -9.72
CA ALA A 321 20.05 -2.49 -9.98
C ALA A 321 19.53 -1.56 -11.08
N ALA A 322 19.93 -0.28 -11.05
CA ALA A 322 19.53 0.72 -12.03
C ALA A 322 20.09 0.44 -13.43
N ILE A 323 21.33 -0.06 -13.53
CA ILE A 323 21.94 -0.44 -14.81
C ILE A 323 21.18 -1.60 -15.45
N TRP A 324 20.87 -2.64 -14.68
CA TRP A 324 20.11 -3.78 -15.16
C TRP A 324 18.70 -3.40 -15.59
N LEU A 325 18.00 -2.60 -14.80
CA LEU A 325 16.67 -2.11 -15.15
C LEU A 325 16.70 -1.32 -16.46
N ALA A 326 17.65 -0.38 -16.59
CA ALA A 326 17.78 0.43 -17.79
C ALA A 326 18.09 -0.41 -19.05
N ALA A 327 18.95 -1.42 -18.94
CA ALA A 327 19.25 -2.33 -20.04
C ALA A 327 18.03 -3.16 -20.45
N HIS A 328 17.27 -3.68 -19.49
CA HIS A 328 16.03 -4.42 -19.74
C HIS A 328 14.96 -3.56 -20.41
N GLU A 329 14.76 -2.34 -19.92
CA GLU A 329 13.77 -1.39 -20.48
C GLU A 329 14.13 -0.93 -21.90
N VAL A 330 15.41 -0.71 -22.20
CA VAL A 330 15.86 -0.35 -23.55
C VAL A 330 15.52 -1.44 -24.56
N ASN A 331 15.79 -2.69 -24.22
CA ASN A 331 15.44 -3.82 -25.07
C ASN A 331 13.93 -3.96 -25.27
N PHE A 332 13.15 -3.90 -24.17
CA PHE A 332 11.70 -3.98 -24.25
C PHE A 332 11.13 -2.88 -25.14
N ARG A 333 11.58 -1.64 -24.95
CA ARG A 333 11.17 -0.48 -25.75
C ARG A 333 11.52 -0.65 -27.23
N ALA A 334 12.73 -1.10 -27.55
CA ALA A 334 13.14 -1.33 -28.93
C ALA A 334 12.24 -2.36 -29.63
N ARG A 335 11.92 -3.47 -28.94
CA ARG A 335 11.00 -4.49 -29.48
C ARG A 335 9.58 -3.97 -29.64
N LEU A 336 9.09 -3.16 -28.71
CA LEU A 336 7.77 -2.55 -28.79
C LEU A 336 7.69 -1.60 -29.98
N LEU A 337 8.66 -0.69 -30.12
CA LEU A 337 8.72 0.25 -31.22
C LEU A 337 8.81 -0.46 -32.57
N ALA A 338 9.65 -1.49 -32.69
CA ALA A 338 9.73 -2.28 -33.92
C ALA A 338 8.38 -2.93 -34.31
N ARG A 339 7.59 -3.36 -33.32
CA ARG A 339 6.25 -3.88 -33.57
C ARG A 339 5.25 -2.80 -33.99
N LEU A 340 5.39 -1.59 -33.45
CA LEU A 340 4.54 -0.47 -33.82
C LEU A 340 4.88 0.09 -35.21
N GLU A 341 6.17 0.04 -35.58
CA GLU A 341 6.68 0.48 -36.88
C GLU A 341 6.47 -0.55 -38.00
N ALA A 342 6.29 -1.83 -37.63
CA ALA A 342 6.03 -2.89 -38.61
C ALA A 342 4.79 -2.55 -39.46
N PRO A 343 4.88 -2.68 -40.80
CA PRO A 343 3.74 -2.47 -41.68
C PRO A 343 2.58 -3.35 -41.23
N ARG A 344 1.44 -2.77 -41.00
CA ARG A 344 0.21 -3.54 -40.72
C ARG A 344 -0.20 -4.24 -42.00
N ASP A 345 0.16 -5.51 -42.17
CA ASP A 345 -0.43 -6.39 -43.14
C ASP A 345 -1.91 -6.53 -42.79
N GLY A 346 -2.77 -5.74 -43.37
CA GLY A 346 -4.17 -5.75 -43.07
C GLY A 346 -4.87 -4.38 -43.07
N SER A 347 -4.28 -3.41 -43.75
CA SER A 347 -4.85 -2.09 -43.98
C SER A 347 -6.30 -2.12 -44.53
N LYS A 348 -6.77 -3.27 -45.04
CA LYS A 348 -8.14 -3.43 -45.52
C LYS A 348 -9.23 -3.35 -44.43
N VAL A 349 -8.90 -3.60 -43.17
CA VAL A 349 -9.86 -3.46 -42.04
C VAL A 349 -9.96 -2.00 -41.57
N ALA A 350 -8.91 -1.20 -41.77
CA ALA A 350 -8.91 0.21 -41.35
C ALA A 350 -9.59 1.13 -42.40
N GLU A 351 -9.51 0.80 -43.67
CA GLU A 351 -10.16 1.61 -44.74
C GLU A 351 -11.69 1.47 -44.77
N ASP A 352 -12.23 0.33 -44.31
CA ASP A 352 -13.67 0.12 -44.20
C ASP A 352 -14.29 0.74 -42.92
N ARG A 353 -13.45 1.19 -41.97
CA ARG A 353 -13.87 1.85 -40.74
C ARG A 353 -14.11 3.36 -40.86
N THR A 354 -13.74 3.96 -41.96
CA THR A 354 -14.11 5.34 -42.30
C THR A 354 -15.44 5.41 -43.04
N SER A 355 -16.46 4.73 -42.53
CA SER A 355 -17.83 5.14 -42.88
C SER A 355 -18.03 6.52 -42.27
N PRO A 356 -18.21 7.58 -43.06
CA PRO A 356 -18.45 8.92 -42.54
C PRO A 356 -19.88 8.98 -41.99
N GLY A 357 -20.15 8.26 -40.95
CA GLY A 357 -21.44 8.16 -40.31
C GLY A 357 -21.33 8.09 -38.80
N ARG A 358 -22.35 8.58 -38.15
CA ARG A 358 -22.54 8.48 -36.70
C ARG A 358 -22.45 7.01 -36.27
N PRO A 359 -21.71 6.66 -35.19
CA PRO A 359 -21.65 5.29 -34.70
C PRO A 359 -23.04 4.78 -34.28
N ASP A 360 -23.25 3.47 -34.39
CA ASP A 360 -24.52 2.83 -34.00
C ASP A 360 -24.71 2.86 -32.48
N ALA A 361 -23.59 2.68 -31.75
CA ALA A 361 -23.56 2.84 -30.30
C ALA A 361 -22.16 3.29 -29.83
N GLN A 362 -22.16 4.04 -28.74
CA GLN A 362 -20.97 4.46 -27.98
C GLN A 362 -21.01 3.84 -26.59
N LEU A 363 -19.91 3.19 -26.20
CA LEU A 363 -19.85 2.48 -24.94
C LEU A 363 -18.65 2.99 -24.13
N ILE A 364 -18.90 3.47 -22.92
CA ILE A 364 -17.89 4.00 -22.02
C ILE A 364 -17.60 2.93 -20.97
N PHE A 365 -16.40 2.39 -21.00
CA PHE A 365 -15.94 1.35 -20.06
C PHE A 365 -15.00 1.94 -19.00
N CYS A 366 -14.92 1.27 -17.85
CA CYS A 366 -13.84 1.55 -16.92
C CYS A 366 -12.49 1.30 -17.59
N ILE A 367 -11.49 2.10 -17.21
CA ILE A 367 -10.07 1.95 -17.63
C ILE A 367 -9.40 0.67 -17.10
N ASP A 368 -10.14 -0.21 -16.47
CA ASP A 368 -9.65 -1.53 -16.07
C ASP A 368 -9.11 -2.30 -17.27
N VAL A 369 -7.89 -2.83 -17.14
CA VAL A 369 -7.20 -3.56 -18.21
C VAL A 369 -8.00 -4.75 -18.74
N ARG A 370 -8.90 -5.33 -17.93
CA ARG A 370 -9.78 -6.43 -18.33
C ARG A 370 -10.82 -5.99 -19.37
N SER A 371 -11.15 -4.70 -19.43
CA SER A 371 -12.07 -4.15 -20.41
C SER A 371 -11.49 -4.11 -21.84
N GLU A 372 -10.17 -4.03 -21.99
CA GLU A 372 -9.51 -3.86 -23.28
C GLU A 372 -9.81 -4.99 -24.29
N GLY A 373 -9.77 -6.23 -23.83
CA GLY A 373 -10.09 -7.38 -24.69
C GLY A 373 -11.52 -7.31 -25.23
N PHE A 374 -12.47 -7.00 -24.35
CA PHE A 374 -13.87 -6.87 -24.70
C PHE A 374 -14.10 -5.71 -25.69
N ARG A 375 -13.54 -4.54 -25.43
CA ARG A 375 -13.64 -3.35 -26.28
C ARG A 375 -13.14 -3.64 -27.70
N ARG A 376 -11.96 -4.23 -27.84
CA ARG A 376 -11.39 -4.59 -29.14
C ARG A 376 -12.27 -5.56 -29.93
N HIS A 377 -12.83 -6.55 -29.25
CA HIS A 377 -13.74 -7.49 -29.91
C HIS A 377 -15.05 -6.82 -30.33
N LEU A 378 -15.61 -5.96 -29.49
CA LEU A 378 -16.84 -5.23 -29.80
C LEU A 378 -16.65 -4.31 -31.01
N GLU A 379 -15.60 -3.52 -31.04
CA GLU A 379 -15.27 -2.64 -32.15
C GLU A 379 -15.00 -3.39 -33.47
N ALA A 380 -14.54 -4.64 -33.37
CA ALA A 380 -14.36 -5.47 -34.56
C ALA A 380 -15.67 -6.00 -35.19
N LEU A 381 -16.78 -5.98 -34.44
CA LEU A 381 -18.06 -6.54 -34.88
C LEU A 381 -18.93 -5.55 -35.67
N GLY A 382 -18.66 -4.26 -35.58
CA GLY A 382 -19.51 -3.27 -36.26
C GLY A 382 -19.07 -1.83 -36.02
N ASN A 383 -19.97 -0.89 -36.36
CA ASN A 383 -19.74 0.54 -36.19
C ASN A 383 -19.99 0.97 -34.72
N TYR A 384 -19.23 0.36 -33.80
CA TYR A 384 -19.27 0.67 -32.39
C TYR A 384 -18.04 1.47 -32.00
N GLU A 385 -18.24 2.49 -31.21
CA GLU A 385 -17.16 3.32 -30.67
C GLU A 385 -17.03 3.10 -29.16
N THR A 386 -15.82 2.85 -28.64
CA THR A 386 -15.61 2.62 -27.23
C THR A 386 -14.65 3.62 -26.62
N PHE A 387 -14.97 4.07 -25.41
CA PHE A 387 -14.16 5.01 -24.63
C PHE A 387 -13.73 4.37 -23.32
N GLY A 388 -12.54 4.76 -22.81
CA GLY A 388 -12.08 4.42 -21.48
C GLY A 388 -12.28 5.60 -20.54
N PHE A 389 -12.89 5.36 -19.38
CA PHE A 389 -13.02 6.35 -18.33
C PHE A 389 -12.81 5.72 -16.95
N ALA A 390 -12.51 6.52 -15.92
CA ALA A 390 -12.41 5.97 -14.57
C ALA A 390 -13.77 5.41 -14.12
N GLY A 391 -13.78 4.28 -13.41
CA GLY A 391 -15.00 3.53 -13.11
C GLY A 391 -16.05 4.24 -12.26
N PHE A 392 -15.71 5.36 -11.63
CA PHE A 392 -16.66 6.24 -10.95
C PHE A 392 -17.28 7.29 -11.91
N PHE A 393 -16.94 7.23 -13.19
CA PHE A 393 -17.45 8.10 -14.27
C PHE A 393 -17.40 9.61 -13.96
N GLY A 394 -16.37 10.06 -13.21
CA GLY A 394 -16.18 11.47 -12.87
C GLY A 394 -17.13 12.02 -11.81
N VAL A 395 -17.99 11.20 -11.20
CA VAL A 395 -18.94 11.61 -10.17
C VAL A 395 -18.50 11.04 -8.80
N PRO A 396 -17.69 11.77 -8.05
CA PRO A 396 -17.22 11.30 -6.75
C PRO A 396 -18.33 11.44 -5.70
N VAL A 397 -18.92 10.32 -5.33
CA VAL A 397 -19.99 10.26 -4.33
C VAL A 397 -19.69 9.25 -3.23
N ARG A 398 -20.32 9.46 -2.09
CA ARG A 398 -20.48 8.44 -1.06
C ARG A 398 -21.81 7.76 -1.26
N TRP A 399 -21.81 6.45 -1.32
CA TRP A 399 -23.02 5.66 -1.48
C TRP A 399 -23.43 5.05 -0.15
N ARG A 400 -24.67 5.24 0.24
CA ARG A 400 -25.25 4.64 1.44
C ARG A 400 -26.36 3.67 1.05
N PRO A 401 -26.10 2.35 1.13
CA PRO A 401 -27.11 1.32 0.85
C PRO A 401 -28.32 1.42 1.79
N LEU A 402 -29.46 0.98 1.32
CA LEU A 402 -30.67 0.88 2.13
C LEU A 402 -30.43 0.01 3.38
N GLY A 403 -30.77 0.57 4.54
CA GLY A 403 -30.57 -0.08 5.85
C GLY A 403 -29.14 -0.04 6.38
N SER A 404 -28.21 0.67 5.73
CA SER A 404 -26.86 0.90 6.23
C SER A 404 -26.76 2.27 6.89
N SER A 405 -26.06 2.32 8.03
CA SER A 405 -25.64 3.59 8.66
C SER A 405 -24.32 4.11 8.09
N ILE A 406 -23.63 3.30 7.24
CA ILE A 406 -22.31 3.63 6.70
C ILE A 406 -22.43 4.01 5.24
N ALA A 407 -21.89 5.17 4.88
CA ALA A 407 -21.74 5.61 3.50
C ALA A 407 -20.29 5.38 3.05
N GLU A 408 -20.11 4.66 1.94
CA GLU A 408 -18.81 4.32 1.37
C GLU A 408 -18.48 5.19 0.17
N ALA A 409 -17.22 5.60 0.03
CA ALA A 409 -16.77 6.34 -1.15
C ALA A 409 -16.78 5.43 -2.39
N ARG A 410 -17.38 5.91 -3.50
CA ARG A 410 -17.44 5.25 -4.81
C ARG A 410 -16.51 5.94 -5.80
N CYS A 411 -15.29 6.21 -5.38
CA CYS A 411 -14.28 6.89 -6.18
C CYS A 411 -12.88 6.47 -5.70
N PRO A 412 -11.82 6.77 -6.48
CA PRO A 412 -10.46 6.48 -6.07
C PRO A 412 -10.11 7.17 -4.74
N VAL A 413 -9.25 6.53 -3.95
CA VAL A 413 -8.78 7.04 -2.65
C VAL A 413 -8.20 8.46 -2.70
N LEU A 414 -7.65 8.85 -3.84
CA LEU A 414 -7.10 10.19 -4.07
C LEU A 414 -8.18 11.28 -4.17
N VAL A 415 -9.45 10.89 -4.24
CA VAL A 415 -10.58 11.81 -4.39
C VAL A 415 -11.47 11.75 -3.15
N SER A 416 -11.69 12.90 -2.52
CA SER A 416 -12.60 13.01 -1.38
C SER A 416 -14.00 13.39 -1.86
N PRO A 417 -14.98 12.48 -1.83
CA PRO A 417 -16.35 12.81 -2.25
C PRO A 417 -17.01 13.73 -1.22
N ARG A 418 -17.66 14.78 -1.71
CA ARG A 418 -18.40 15.75 -0.89
C ARG A 418 -19.89 15.46 -0.82
N HIS A 419 -20.41 14.67 -1.75
CA HIS A 419 -21.83 14.36 -1.88
C HIS A 419 -22.12 12.95 -1.39
N GLU A 420 -23.22 12.78 -0.71
CA GLU A 420 -23.72 11.47 -0.30
C GLU A 420 -25.02 11.17 -1.06
N ILE A 421 -25.08 10.00 -1.68
CA ILE A 421 -26.26 9.47 -2.33
C ILE A 421 -26.77 8.31 -1.49
N ALA A 422 -27.96 8.45 -0.95
CA ALA A 422 -28.62 7.38 -0.20
C ALA A 422 -29.54 6.57 -1.12
N GLU A 423 -29.60 5.29 -0.85
CA GLU A 423 -30.58 4.39 -1.44
C GLU A 423 -31.84 4.36 -0.57
N LEU A 424 -32.99 4.65 -1.17
CA LEU A 424 -34.30 4.54 -0.51
C LEU A 424 -35.15 3.48 -1.17
N ALA A 425 -35.99 2.84 -0.37
CA ALA A 425 -37.02 1.94 -0.90
C ALA A 425 -38.13 2.73 -1.59
N VAL A 426 -38.56 2.24 -2.73
CA VAL A 426 -39.73 2.77 -3.48
C VAL A 426 -41.05 2.19 -2.93
N GLU A 427 -40.93 1.07 -2.22
CA GLU A 427 -42.05 0.31 -1.64
C GLU A 427 -41.85 0.14 -0.12
N ASP A 428 -42.76 -0.56 0.54
CA ASP A 428 -42.61 -0.87 1.98
C ASP A 428 -41.33 -1.67 2.26
N ASP A 429 -40.48 -1.15 3.12
CA ASP A 429 -39.18 -1.70 3.46
C ASP A 429 -39.08 -2.24 4.91
N HIS A 430 -40.14 -2.14 5.70
CA HIS A 430 -40.11 -2.50 7.11
C HIS A 430 -39.63 -3.93 7.37
N ALA A 431 -40.10 -4.88 6.59
CA ALA A 431 -39.69 -6.27 6.73
C ALA A 431 -38.22 -6.48 6.35
N TYR A 432 -37.73 -5.76 5.33
CA TYR A 432 -36.34 -5.80 4.88
C TYR A 432 -35.41 -5.16 5.91
N LEU A 433 -35.74 -3.99 6.42
CA LEU A 433 -34.97 -3.29 7.45
C LEU A 433 -34.89 -4.08 8.76
N ALA A 434 -36.00 -4.70 9.17
CA ALA A 434 -36.02 -5.60 10.33
C ALA A 434 -35.12 -6.84 10.13
N ALA A 435 -35.09 -7.39 8.92
CA ALA A 435 -34.21 -8.50 8.56
C ALA A 435 -32.74 -8.07 8.54
N CYS A 436 -32.42 -6.88 8.01
CA CYS A 436 -31.07 -6.31 8.04
C CYS A 436 -30.58 -6.10 9.48
N SER A 437 -31.40 -5.50 10.34
CA SER A 437 -31.08 -5.27 11.75
C SER A 437 -30.88 -6.60 12.52
N THR A 438 -31.75 -7.59 12.31
CA THR A 438 -31.62 -8.92 12.91
C THR A 438 -30.34 -9.61 12.47
N SER A 439 -30.02 -9.50 11.18
CA SER A 439 -28.81 -10.05 10.59
C SER A 439 -27.54 -9.40 11.16
N ALA A 440 -27.53 -8.09 11.30
CA ALA A 440 -26.42 -7.36 11.94
C ALA A 440 -26.24 -7.80 13.40
N GLY A 441 -27.33 -7.83 14.18
CA GLY A 441 -27.27 -8.29 15.57
C GLY A 441 -26.78 -9.73 15.74
N LEU A 442 -27.16 -10.65 14.84
CA LEU A 442 -26.64 -12.02 14.85
C LEU A 442 -25.16 -12.09 14.49
N HIS A 443 -24.72 -11.26 13.55
CA HIS A 443 -23.32 -11.15 13.18
C HIS A 443 -22.48 -10.65 14.37
N ASP A 444 -22.91 -9.57 15.01
CA ASP A 444 -22.24 -8.99 16.17
C ASP A 444 -22.19 -10.00 17.35
N ALA A 445 -23.28 -10.70 17.61
CA ALA A 445 -23.33 -11.74 18.64
C ALA A 445 -22.35 -12.89 18.33
N PHE A 446 -22.24 -13.31 17.05
CA PHE A 446 -21.30 -14.35 16.63
C PHE A 446 -19.85 -13.90 16.83
N TYR A 447 -19.52 -12.68 16.42
CA TYR A 447 -18.16 -12.15 16.60
C TYR A 447 -17.83 -11.90 18.07
N ALA A 448 -18.75 -11.41 18.87
CA ALA A 448 -18.58 -11.29 20.32
C ALA A 448 -18.34 -12.67 20.99
N ALA A 449 -19.08 -13.69 20.58
CA ALA A 449 -18.85 -15.05 21.03
C ALA A 449 -17.51 -15.62 20.61
N LYS A 450 -17.04 -15.29 19.37
CA LYS A 450 -15.73 -15.70 18.86
C LYS A 450 -14.57 -15.00 19.57
N GLY A 451 -14.74 -13.74 19.98
CA GLY A 451 -13.71 -12.91 20.61
C GLY A 451 -13.58 -13.07 22.12
N GLY A 452 -14.50 -13.74 22.80
CA GLY A 452 -14.48 -13.91 24.26
C GLY A 452 -13.43 -14.91 24.77
N ILE A 453 -13.10 -14.84 26.07
CA ILE A 453 -12.08 -15.72 26.68
C ILE A 453 -12.53 -17.18 26.76
N GLY A 454 -13.79 -17.44 27.07
CA GLY A 454 -14.36 -18.79 27.23
C GLY A 454 -15.38 -19.16 26.16
N SER A 455 -16.03 -18.19 25.56
CA SER A 455 -17.11 -18.38 24.60
C SER A 455 -16.69 -19.04 23.27
N PRO A 456 -15.43 -18.92 22.74
CA PRO A 456 -15.02 -19.66 21.55
C PRO A 456 -15.10 -21.18 21.71
N PHE A 457 -14.85 -21.72 22.93
CA PHE A 457 -14.95 -23.14 23.20
C PHE A 457 -16.42 -23.60 23.17
N ALA A 458 -17.31 -22.87 23.85
CA ALA A 458 -18.74 -23.14 23.81
C ALA A 458 -19.33 -22.98 22.39
N LEU A 459 -18.84 -21.99 21.61
CA LEU A 459 -19.21 -21.81 20.22
C LEU A 459 -18.73 -22.98 19.35
N ALA A 460 -17.50 -23.45 19.54
CA ALA A 460 -16.96 -24.59 18.81
C ALA A 460 -17.74 -25.89 19.13
N GLU A 461 -18.08 -26.12 20.37
CA GLU A 461 -18.87 -27.29 20.79
C GLU A 461 -20.30 -27.24 20.25
N SER A 462 -20.97 -26.09 20.32
CA SER A 462 -22.38 -25.97 19.91
C SER A 462 -22.54 -25.82 18.39
N ALA A 463 -21.65 -25.05 17.72
CA ALA A 463 -21.72 -24.77 16.31
C ALA A 463 -20.86 -25.71 15.43
N GLY A 464 -19.95 -26.50 16.03
CA GLY A 464 -19.05 -27.40 15.33
C GLY A 464 -19.75 -28.43 14.44
N TRP A 465 -20.88 -28.93 14.87
CA TRP A 465 -21.72 -29.85 14.09
C TRP A 465 -22.26 -29.25 12.80
N PHE A 466 -22.43 -27.93 12.73
CA PHE A 466 -22.84 -27.20 11.53
C PHE A 466 -21.64 -26.68 10.74
N ALA A 467 -20.60 -26.23 11.43
CA ALA A 467 -19.39 -25.69 10.82
C ALA A 467 -18.52 -26.79 10.18
N GLY A 468 -18.49 -27.99 10.73
CA GLY A 468 -17.71 -29.11 10.18
C GLY A 468 -18.13 -29.50 8.76
N PRO A 469 -19.40 -29.81 8.49
CA PRO A 469 -19.88 -30.07 7.13
C PRO A 469 -19.67 -28.88 6.18
N ALA A 470 -19.81 -27.64 6.66
CA ALA A 470 -19.54 -26.44 5.86
C ALA A 470 -18.06 -26.30 5.50
N ALA A 471 -17.16 -26.58 6.43
CA ALA A 471 -15.71 -26.60 6.20
C ALA A 471 -15.33 -27.72 5.21
N ALA A 472 -15.88 -28.93 5.39
CA ALA A 472 -15.67 -30.05 4.47
C ALA A 472 -16.17 -29.71 3.05
N ALA A 473 -17.34 -29.11 2.91
CA ALA A 473 -17.89 -28.68 1.63
C ALA A 473 -16.99 -27.63 0.95
N ARG A 474 -16.43 -26.68 1.71
CA ARG A 474 -15.49 -25.68 1.19
C ARG A 474 -14.18 -26.31 0.71
N THR A 475 -13.71 -27.32 1.43
CA THR A 475 -12.46 -28.02 1.09
C THR A 475 -12.62 -28.92 -0.12
N LEU A 476 -13.73 -29.64 -0.22
CA LEU A 476 -13.98 -30.61 -1.29
C LEU A 476 -14.55 -29.97 -2.58
N LEU A 477 -15.18 -28.81 -2.48
CA LEU A 477 -15.83 -28.12 -3.58
C LEU A 477 -15.37 -26.63 -3.65
N PRO A 478 -14.08 -26.37 -3.84
CA PRO A 478 -13.53 -25.00 -3.80
C PRO A 478 -14.09 -24.09 -4.92
N GLY A 479 -14.54 -24.66 -6.03
CA GLY A 479 -15.15 -23.90 -7.13
C GLY A 479 -16.61 -23.50 -6.92
N ARG A 480 -17.28 -24.04 -5.89
CA ARG A 480 -18.59 -23.57 -5.46
C ARG A 480 -18.37 -22.67 -4.25
N ALA A 481 -18.12 -21.40 -4.50
CA ALA A 481 -17.88 -20.41 -3.46
C ALA A 481 -19.01 -20.47 -2.40
N VAL A 482 -18.75 -21.16 -1.32
CA VAL A 482 -19.51 -21.00 -0.09
C VAL A 482 -18.99 -19.71 0.51
N THR A 483 -19.69 -18.66 0.24
CA THR A 483 -19.40 -17.29 0.62
C THR A 483 -19.19 -17.17 2.13
N SER A 484 -18.10 -16.51 2.52
CA SER A 484 -17.73 -16.31 3.93
C SER A 484 -18.79 -15.52 4.70
N PRO A 485 -18.99 -15.80 6.01
CA PRO A 485 -19.78 -14.92 6.87
C PRO A 485 -19.05 -13.57 6.97
N GLY A 486 -19.57 -12.54 6.39
CA GLY A 486 -18.93 -11.21 6.36
C GLY A 486 -18.84 -10.60 4.96
N SER A 487 -18.93 -11.41 3.91
CA SER A 487 -19.33 -10.90 2.60
C SER A 487 -20.86 -10.82 2.56
N ASP A 488 -21.42 -9.98 1.69
CA ASP A 488 -22.88 -9.95 1.41
C ASP A 488 -23.49 -11.31 1.06
N ALA A 489 -22.70 -12.32 1.08
CA ALA A 489 -22.95 -13.72 0.78
C ALA A 489 -22.90 -14.67 1.99
N GLY A 490 -22.84 -14.19 3.25
CA GLY A 490 -22.91 -15.01 4.46
C GLY A 490 -24.32 -15.60 4.73
N PRO A 491 -24.53 -16.28 5.88
CA PRO A 491 -25.85 -16.79 6.28
C PRO A 491 -26.94 -15.72 6.27
N THR A 492 -26.55 -14.45 6.31
CA THR A 492 -27.40 -13.28 6.10
C THR A 492 -28.03 -13.22 4.71
N ARG A 493 -27.40 -13.77 3.66
CA ARG A 493 -27.99 -13.83 2.31
C ARG A 493 -29.22 -14.74 2.25
N TRP A 494 -29.27 -15.78 3.10
CA TRP A 494 -30.45 -16.66 3.16
C TRP A 494 -31.67 -15.94 3.76
N TRP A 495 -31.46 -15.08 4.77
CA TRP A 495 -32.50 -14.22 5.35
C TRP A 495 -32.86 -13.06 4.41
N LYS A 496 -31.86 -12.43 3.79
CA LYS A 496 -32.06 -11.40 2.74
C LYS A 496 -32.81 -11.93 1.52
N ARG A 497 -32.64 -13.22 1.17
CA ARG A 497 -33.42 -13.85 0.08
C ARG A 497 -34.85 -14.23 0.47
N ARG A 498 -35.14 -14.35 1.74
CA ARG A 498 -36.53 -14.65 2.21
C ARG A 498 -37.39 -13.41 2.31
N SER A 499 -36.81 -12.25 2.62
CA SER A 499 -37.46 -10.97 2.43
C SER A 499 -37.09 -10.52 1.01
N SER A 500 -38.05 -10.44 0.09
CA SER A 500 -37.85 -9.84 -1.21
C SER A 500 -37.27 -8.45 -1.00
N ALA A 501 -36.05 -8.20 -1.51
CA ALA A 501 -35.49 -6.87 -1.43
C ALA A 501 -36.46 -5.89 -2.11
N PRO A 502 -36.85 -4.80 -1.45
CA PRO A 502 -37.75 -3.83 -2.05
C PRO A 502 -37.06 -3.22 -3.28
N ARG A 503 -37.86 -2.72 -4.19
CA ARG A 503 -37.33 -1.88 -5.29
C ARG A 503 -36.74 -0.64 -4.65
N THR A 504 -35.49 -0.33 -4.98
CA THR A 504 -34.77 0.83 -4.45
C THR A 504 -34.50 1.84 -5.55
N ALA A 505 -34.37 3.09 -5.16
CA ALA A 505 -33.92 4.17 -6.03
C ALA A 505 -32.93 5.07 -5.28
N PRO A 506 -31.90 5.62 -5.99
CA PRO A 506 -31.00 6.59 -5.41
C PRO A 506 -31.70 7.92 -5.17
N VAL A 507 -31.44 8.57 -4.04
CA VAL A 507 -31.87 9.96 -3.79
C VAL A 507 -30.86 10.88 -4.43
N ILE A 508 -31.14 11.33 -5.63
CA ILE A 508 -30.23 12.17 -6.41
C ILE A 508 -30.42 13.65 -6.09
N ASP A 509 -31.66 14.09 -5.83
CA ASP A 509 -31.97 15.50 -5.58
C ASP A 509 -31.44 15.95 -4.21
N ALA A 510 -30.74 17.06 -4.18
CA ALA A 510 -30.26 17.66 -2.95
C ALA A 510 -31.43 18.10 -2.07
N ASP A 511 -31.45 17.64 -0.82
CA ASP A 511 -32.44 18.06 0.16
C ASP A 511 -32.01 19.43 0.75
N ALA A 512 -32.79 20.47 0.50
CA ALA A 512 -32.46 21.87 0.82
C ALA A 512 -32.36 22.18 2.34
N GLY A 513 -32.52 21.15 3.19
CA GLY A 513 -32.54 21.32 4.65
C GLY A 513 -31.58 20.42 5.43
N ALA A 514 -30.81 19.53 4.79
CA ALA A 514 -29.94 18.60 5.50
C ALA A 514 -28.56 19.22 5.80
N ALA A 515 -28.05 18.98 7.00
CA ALA A 515 -26.73 19.45 7.46
C ALA A 515 -25.53 18.78 6.74
N LEU A 516 -25.77 17.73 5.97
CA LEU A 516 -24.82 17.07 5.07
C LEU A 516 -25.31 17.28 3.64
N HIS A 517 -24.37 17.48 2.69
CA HIS A 517 -24.66 17.59 1.26
C HIS A 517 -25.25 16.25 0.74
N SER A 518 -26.52 16.00 1.03
CA SER A 518 -27.28 14.86 0.56
C SER A 518 -27.79 15.16 -0.84
N GLY A 519 -27.47 14.29 -1.79
CA GLY A 519 -27.85 14.47 -3.18
C GLY A 519 -26.95 15.44 -3.96
N LEU A 520 -27.42 15.80 -5.16
CA LEU A 520 -26.77 16.72 -6.11
C LEU A 520 -27.80 17.73 -6.60
N THR A 521 -27.44 18.99 -6.59
CA THR A 521 -28.26 20.06 -7.21
C THR A 521 -28.28 19.88 -8.74
N LEU A 522 -29.21 20.51 -9.41
CA LEU A 522 -29.29 20.46 -10.89
C LEU A 522 -28.02 21.05 -11.52
N ASP A 523 -27.48 22.12 -10.96
CA ASP A 523 -26.26 22.77 -11.47
C ASP A 523 -25.05 21.84 -11.30
N GLU A 524 -24.91 21.14 -10.18
CA GLU A 524 -23.83 20.17 -9.96
C GLU A 524 -23.95 18.97 -10.90
N ARG A 525 -25.15 18.45 -11.12
CA ARG A 525 -25.39 17.37 -12.12
C ARG A 525 -25.00 17.80 -13.52
N THR A 526 -25.36 19.03 -13.90
CA THR A 526 -24.98 19.59 -15.19
C THR A 526 -23.47 19.73 -15.32
N LEU A 527 -22.83 20.28 -14.29
CA LEU A 527 -21.37 20.42 -14.25
C LEU A 527 -20.64 19.06 -14.38
N PHE A 528 -21.08 18.04 -13.63
CA PHE A 528 -20.49 16.71 -13.75
C PHE A 528 -20.74 16.08 -15.14
N ALA A 529 -21.94 16.23 -15.69
CA ALA A 529 -22.25 15.70 -17.02
C ALA A 529 -21.40 16.39 -18.11
N GLU A 530 -21.26 17.71 -18.08
CA GLU A 530 -20.39 18.44 -18.99
C GLU A 530 -18.92 18.04 -18.84
N ALA A 531 -18.44 17.88 -17.60
CA ALA A 531 -17.08 17.45 -17.33
C ALA A 531 -16.80 16.06 -17.88
N ILE A 532 -17.74 15.11 -17.73
CA ILE A 532 -17.63 13.75 -18.27
C ILE A 532 -17.52 13.80 -19.79
N VAL A 533 -18.50 14.44 -20.45
CA VAL A 533 -18.59 14.52 -21.92
C VAL A 533 -17.33 15.18 -22.50
N THR A 534 -16.88 16.27 -21.89
CA THR A 534 -15.69 17.00 -22.34
C THR A 534 -14.40 16.19 -22.14
N THR A 535 -14.26 15.53 -20.97
CA THR A 535 -13.07 14.74 -20.65
C THR A 535 -12.92 13.52 -21.53
N ILE A 536 -14.04 12.87 -21.87
CA ILE A 536 -14.07 11.71 -22.77
C ILE A 536 -13.87 12.15 -24.23
N GLY A 537 -14.19 13.41 -24.57
CA GLY A 537 -14.19 13.91 -25.93
C GLY A 537 -15.41 13.45 -26.74
N LEU A 538 -16.54 13.23 -26.07
CA LEU A 538 -17.79 12.76 -26.69
C LEU A 538 -18.52 13.96 -27.32
N ALA A 539 -18.24 14.23 -28.61
CA ALA A 539 -18.80 15.37 -29.31
C ALA A 539 -20.12 15.03 -30.07
N ASP A 540 -20.14 13.88 -30.75
CA ASP A 540 -21.26 13.42 -31.57
C ASP A 540 -21.89 12.17 -30.95
N PHE A 541 -23.02 12.32 -30.27
CA PHE A 541 -23.66 11.20 -29.58
C PHE A 541 -24.27 10.19 -30.57
N ALA A 542 -23.96 8.91 -30.35
CA ALA A 542 -24.66 7.82 -31.00
C ALA A 542 -26.14 7.76 -30.54
N PRO A 543 -27.02 7.04 -31.31
CA PRO A 543 -28.38 6.79 -30.85
C PRO A 543 -28.44 6.08 -29.47
N ILE A 544 -27.43 5.30 -29.17
CA ILE A 544 -27.27 4.57 -27.91
C ILE A 544 -25.93 4.92 -27.29
N VAL A 545 -25.97 5.42 -26.07
CA VAL A 545 -24.77 5.65 -25.23
C VAL A 545 -24.89 4.80 -23.96
N VAL A 546 -23.87 3.97 -23.69
CA VAL A 546 -23.87 3.02 -22.57
C VAL A 546 -22.73 3.31 -21.64
N LEU A 547 -23.01 3.51 -20.37
CA LEU A 547 -22.04 3.54 -19.29
C LEU A 547 -21.89 2.13 -18.72
N CYS A 548 -20.72 1.52 -18.91
CA CYS A 548 -20.44 0.14 -18.49
C CYS A 548 -19.70 0.14 -17.16
N GLY A 549 -20.44 0.15 -16.05
CA GLY A 549 -19.88 -0.02 -14.71
C GLY A 549 -19.46 -1.48 -14.46
N HIS A 550 -18.51 -1.66 -13.58
CA HIS A 550 -18.14 -2.97 -13.05
C HIS A 550 -17.84 -2.89 -11.54
N GLY A 551 -17.77 -4.04 -10.88
CA GLY A 551 -17.43 -4.14 -9.48
C GLY A 551 -16.47 -5.31 -9.25
N SER A 552 -16.00 -5.44 -8.01
CA SER A 552 -15.17 -6.53 -7.54
C SER A 552 -15.91 -7.32 -6.47
N ASP A 553 -15.74 -8.64 -6.48
CA ASP A 553 -16.25 -9.55 -5.44
C ASP A 553 -15.08 -10.42 -4.94
N THR A 554 -14.05 -9.76 -4.42
CA THR A 554 -12.86 -10.42 -3.90
C THR A 554 -12.90 -10.44 -2.38
N THR A 555 -13.03 -11.64 -1.79
CA THR A 555 -13.08 -11.83 -0.35
C THR A 555 -11.89 -12.67 0.12
N ASN A 556 -11.13 -12.18 1.12
CA ASN A 556 -10.00 -12.90 1.74
C ASN A 556 -8.91 -13.35 0.76
N ASN A 557 -8.76 -12.68 -0.37
CA ASN A 557 -7.71 -12.93 -1.33
C ASN A 557 -6.96 -11.64 -1.65
N PRO A 558 -5.92 -11.27 -0.88
CA PRO A 558 -5.18 -10.03 -1.07
C PRO A 558 -4.48 -9.96 -2.43
N HIS A 559 -4.10 -11.09 -3.02
CA HIS A 559 -3.51 -11.11 -4.36
C HIS A 559 -4.55 -10.73 -5.44
N ALA A 560 -5.73 -11.36 -5.41
CA ALA A 560 -6.79 -11.01 -6.35
C ALA A 560 -7.29 -9.57 -6.13
N SER A 561 -7.38 -9.14 -4.88
CA SER A 561 -7.74 -7.76 -4.50
C SER A 561 -6.76 -6.73 -5.08
N SER A 562 -5.46 -7.06 -5.13
CA SER A 562 -4.43 -6.19 -5.70
C SER A 562 -4.55 -6.01 -7.22
N LEU A 563 -5.29 -6.87 -7.90
CA LEU A 563 -5.56 -6.82 -9.34
C LEU A 563 -6.87 -6.09 -9.66
N ASP A 564 -7.67 -5.74 -8.66
CA ASP A 564 -8.90 -5.00 -8.86
C ASP A 564 -8.64 -3.54 -9.26
N CYS A 565 -9.60 -2.95 -9.94
CA CYS A 565 -9.45 -1.60 -10.46
C CYS A 565 -9.39 -0.54 -9.36
N GLY A 566 -8.27 0.19 -9.27
CA GLY A 566 -8.12 1.32 -8.34
C GLY A 566 -8.98 2.54 -8.68
N ALA A 567 -9.48 2.63 -9.92
CA ALA A 567 -10.31 3.77 -10.36
C ALA A 567 -11.72 3.73 -9.80
N CYS A 568 -12.24 2.56 -9.45
CA CYS A 568 -13.52 2.39 -8.74
C CYS A 568 -13.34 1.92 -7.29
N GLY A 569 -12.09 1.77 -6.83
CA GLY A 569 -11.81 1.34 -5.46
C GLY A 569 -12.36 -0.05 -5.11
N GLY A 570 -12.55 -0.93 -6.13
CA GLY A 570 -13.21 -2.24 -5.98
C GLY A 570 -14.72 -2.17 -5.76
N ALA A 571 -15.30 -0.98 -5.66
CA ALA A 571 -16.73 -0.79 -5.49
C ALA A 571 -17.46 -0.94 -6.84
N PRO A 572 -18.73 -1.38 -6.86
CA PRO A 572 -19.55 -1.35 -8.07
C PRO A 572 -19.66 0.07 -8.63
N GLY A 573 -19.40 0.20 -9.91
CA GLY A 573 -19.53 1.47 -10.63
C GLY A 573 -20.98 1.83 -10.92
#